data_912bf32c9961aa192af1e899320ab0d8
#
_entry.id   912bf32c9961aa192af1e899320ab0d8
#
_cell.length_a   1.000
_cell.length_b   1.000
_cell.length_c   1.000
_cell.angle_alpha   90.00
_cell.angle_beta   90.00
_cell.angle_gamma   90.00
#
_symmetry.space_group_name_H-M   'P 1'
#
loop_
_entity.id
_entity.type
_entity.pdbx_description
1 polymer ?
#
loop_
_entity_poly.entity_id
_entity_poly.type
_entity_poly.pdbx_seq_one_letter_code
_entity_poly.pdbx_strand_id
1 'polypeptide(L)' 'MRKKNHSFVTPQPTPVEDALVDFEVNELEGGYILEWFSRNTNHHGDSWHETLDDALEQASAEFGVRPEEWHSVRLGS' A
#
# COMPACT_ATOMS: atom_id res chain seq x y z
N MET A 1 -2.66 -11.88 -15.22
CA MET A 1 -3.46 -10.90 -14.48
C MET A 1 -2.82 -9.53 -14.60
N ARG A 2 -3.61 -8.50 -14.75
CA ARG A 2 -3.08 -7.15 -14.85
C ARG A 2 -3.81 -6.22 -13.90
N LYS A 3 -3.13 -5.11 -13.57
CA LYS A 3 -3.69 -4.13 -12.65
C LYS A 3 -4.91 -3.45 -13.25
N LYS A 4 -5.83 -3.11 -12.39
CA LYS A 4 -6.93 -2.23 -12.74
C LYS A 4 -6.41 -0.80 -12.87
N ASN A 5 -7.34 0.14 -13.08
CA ASN A 5 -6.97 1.53 -13.36
C ASN A 5 -6.59 2.34 -12.13
N HIS A 6 -6.62 1.75 -10.94
CA HIS A 6 -6.36 2.48 -9.72
C HIS A 6 -5.27 1.83 -8.88
N SER A 7 -4.45 2.68 -8.30
CA SER A 7 -3.63 2.28 -7.17
C SER A 7 -3.72 3.38 -6.12
N PHE A 8 -3.31 3.04 -4.90
CA PHE A 8 -3.36 3.95 -3.77
C PHE A 8 -1.97 3.96 -3.16
N VAL A 9 -1.43 5.14 -2.92
CA VAL A 9 -0.07 5.28 -2.45
C VAL A 9 -0.01 6.24 -1.26
N THR A 10 1.05 6.10 -0.46
CA THR A 10 1.37 7.08 0.57
C THR A 10 2.49 7.95 0.00
N PRO A 11 2.21 9.23 -0.31
CA PRO A 11 3.24 10.09 -0.90
C PRO A 11 4.41 10.39 0.03
N GLN A 12 4.18 10.28 1.33
CA GLN A 12 5.24 10.46 2.32
C GLN A 12 5.56 9.10 2.95
N PRO A 13 6.85 8.80 3.20
CA PRO A 13 7.18 7.54 3.83
C PRO A 13 6.71 7.51 5.27
N THR A 14 6.31 6.31 5.72
CA THR A 14 5.89 6.09 7.10
C THR A 14 7.06 5.55 7.90
N PRO A 15 7.41 6.19 9.02
CA PRO A 15 8.44 5.63 9.90
C PRO A 15 7.95 4.33 10.53
N VAL A 16 8.71 3.27 10.34
CA VAL A 16 8.45 1.98 10.98
C VAL A 16 9.76 1.53 11.61
N GLU A 17 9.84 1.68 12.91
CA GLU A 17 11.09 1.48 13.66
C GLU A 17 12.18 2.38 13.06
N ASP A 18 13.26 1.82 12.55
CA ASP A 18 14.36 2.59 11.97
C ASP A 18 14.24 2.74 10.45
N ALA A 19 13.13 2.31 9.87
CA ALA A 19 12.95 2.32 8.44
C ALA A 19 11.96 3.40 8.02
N LEU A 20 12.16 3.94 6.82
CA LEU A 20 11.18 4.81 6.16
C LEU A 20 10.55 3.98 5.06
N VAL A 21 9.25 3.73 5.18
CA VAL A 21 8.57 2.75 4.34
C VAL A 21 7.49 3.41 3.49
N ASP A 22 7.53 3.12 2.20
CA ASP A 22 6.47 3.52 1.28
C ASP A 22 5.48 2.38 1.11
N PHE A 23 4.21 2.73 1.01
CA PHE A 23 3.13 1.76 0.87
C PHE A 23 2.37 1.99 -0.42
N GLU A 24 1.91 0.90 -1.01
CA GLU A 24 1.13 0.95 -2.23
C GLU A 24 0.08 -0.16 -2.19
N VAL A 25 -1.15 0.18 -2.59
CA VAL A 25 -2.21 -0.81 -2.76
C VAL A 25 -2.61 -0.77 -4.22
N ASN A 26 -2.56 -1.92 -4.87
CA ASN A 26 -2.95 -2.03 -6.27
C ASN A 26 -4.20 -2.88 -6.40
N GLU A 27 -5.17 -2.36 -7.14
CA GLU A 27 -6.38 -3.09 -7.45
C GLU A 27 -6.07 -4.10 -8.56
N LEU A 28 -6.34 -5.36 -8.28
CA LEU A 28 -6.17 -6.43 -9.24
C LEU A 28 -7.50 -7.11 -9.45
N GLU A 29 -7.60 -7.91 -10.49
CA GLU A 29 -8.79 -8.70 -10.70
C GLU A 29 -9.02 -9.62 -9.52
N GLY A 30 -10.13 -9.46 -8.84
CA GLY A 30 -10.50 -10.30 -7.71
C GLY A 30 -10.05 -9.79 -6.36
N GLY A 31 -9.33 -8.66 -6.27
CA GLY A 31 -8.92 -8.16 -4.97
C GLY A 31 -7.88 -7.07 -5.04
N TYR A 32 -7.12 -6.95 -3.97
CA TYR A 32 -6.14 -5.89 -3.79
C TYR A 32 -4.86 -6.46 -3.22
N ILE A 33 -3.72 -5.91 -3.63
CA ILE A 33 -2.45 -6.29 -3.05
C ILE A 33 -1.84 -5.06 -2.37
N LEU A 34 -1.49 -5.23 -1.10
CA LEU A 34 -0.77 -4.23 -0.34
C LEU A 34 0.71 -4.55 -0.43
N GLU A 35 1.50 -3.57 -0.86
CA GLU A 35 2.95 -3.73 -0.99
C GLU A 35 3.65 -2.66 -0.18
N TRP A 36 4.82 -2.98 0.37
CA TRP A 36 5.61 -2.00 1.10
C TRP A 36 7.08 -2.17 0.77
N PHE A 37 7.77 -1.01 0.75
CA PHE A 37 9.18 -0.93 0.40
C PHE A 37 9.87 0.02 1.34
N SER A 38 10.97 -0.40 1.93
CA SER A 38 11.76 0.48 2.75
C SER A 38 12.72 1.28 1.88
N ARG A 39 12.82 2.58 2.16
CA ARG A 39 13.74 3.45 1.41
C ARG A 39 15.18 3.30 1.85
N ASN A 40 15.39 2.91 3.09
CA ASN A 40 16.74 2.91 3.68
C ASN A 40 17.20 1.54 4.14
N THR A 41 16.44 0.50 3.86
CA THR A 41 16.84 -0.87 4.12
C THR A 41 16.40 -1.72 2.94
N ASN A 42 16.72 -3.01 2.96
CA ASN A 42 16.31 -3.91 1.89
C ASN A 42 14.98 -4.62 2.19
N HIS A 43 14.25 -4.14 3.19
CA HIS A 43 13.01 -4.79 3.57
C HIS A 43 11.88 -4.43 2.61
N HIS A 44 11.14 -5.43 2.18
CA HIS A 44 9.95 -5.24 1.37
C HIS A 44 9.03 -6.42 1.62
N GLY A 45 7.76 -6.24 1.30
CA GLY A 45 6.80 -7.32 1.47
C GLY A 45 5.49 -6.99 0.80
N ASP A 46 4.56 -7.94 0.87
CA ASP A 46 3.23 -7.74 0.33
C ASP A 46 2.22 -8.63 1.05
N SER A 47 0.93 -8.29 0.85
CA SER A 47 -0.16 -9.12 1.35
C SER A 47 -1.36 -8.95 0.43
N TRP A 48 -2.15 -10.01 0.30
CA TRP A 48 -3.34 -10.03 -0.54
C TRP A 48 -4.59 -9.78 0.30
N HIS A 49 -5.53 -9.01 -0.25
CA HIS A 49 -6.77 -8.67 0.43
C HIS A 49 -7.94 -8.72 -0.55
N GLU A 50 -9.10 -9.14 -0.06
CA GLU A 50 -10.28 -9.22 -0.89
C GLU A 50 -10.93 -7.86 -1.13
N THR A 51 -10.75 -6.92 -0.19
CA THR A 51 -11.34 -5.59 -0.31
C THR A 51 -10.30 -4.52 -0.05
N LEU A 52 -10.57 -3.32 -0.57
CA LEU A 52 -9.71 -2.18 -0.34
C LEU A 52 -9.66 -1.84 1.15
N ASP A 53 -10.82 -1.84 1.81
CA ASP A 53 -10.88 -1.53 3.24
C ASP A 53 -10.00 -2.47 4.06
N ASP A 54 -10.00 -3.74 3.71
CA ASP A 54 -9.18 -4.72 4.40
C ASP A 54 -7.69 -4.43 4.22
N ALA A 55 -7.29 -4.06 3.01
CA ALA A 55 -5.90 -3.72 2.73
C ALA A 55 -5.46 -2.49 3.52
N LEU A 56 -6.29 -1.45 3.53
CA LEU A 56 -5.98 -0.23 4.25
C LEU A 56 -5.96 -0.45 5.76
N GLU A 57 -6.87 -1.28 6.25
CA GLU A 57 -6.91 -1.61 7.67
C GLU A 57 -5.67 -2.40 8.09
N GLN A 58 -5.19 -3.29 7.25
CA GLN A 58 -3.97 -4.03 7.53
C GLN A 58 -2.78 -3.08 7.67
N ALA A 59 -2.66 -2.12 6.77
CA ALA A 59 -1.58 -1.14 6.83
C ALA A 59 -1.67 -0.31 8.12
N SER A 60 -2.88 0.04 8.51
CA SER A 60 -3.11 0.80 9.74
C SER A 60 -2.75 -0.01 10.99
N ALA A 61 -3.23 -1.24 11.04
CA ALA A 61 -3.06 -2.08 12.23
C ALA A 61 -1.60 -2.52 12.40
N GLU A 62 -0.92 -2.80 11.30
CA GLU A 62 0.42 -3.36 11.35
C GLU A 62 1.50 -2.28 11.35
N PHE A 63 1.28 -1.20 10.60
CA PHE A 63 2.31 -0.20 10.38
C PHE A 63 1.93 1.20 10.82
N GLY A 64 0.71 1.42 11.25
CA GLY A 64 0.27 2.72 11.69
C GLY A 64 -0.04 3.72 10.59
N VAL A 65 -0.27 3.26 9.37
CA VAL A 65 -0.62 4.14 8.25
C VAL A 65 -2.07 4.59 8.43
N ARG A 66 -2.28 5.90 8.51
CA ARG A 66 -3.63 6.45 8.72
C ARG A 66 -4.39 6.53 7.39
N PRO A 67 -5.72 6.38 7.43
CA PRO A 67 -6.52 6.43 6.19
C PRO A 67 -6.30 7.70 5.37
N GLU A 68 -6.09 8.84 6.02
CA GLU A 68 -5.92 10.11 5.32
C GLU A 68 -4.58 10.22 4.61
N GLU A 69 -3.66 9.31 4.85
CA GLU A 69 -2.36 9.33 4.16
C GLU A 69 -2.42 8.75 2.75
N TRP A 70 -3.50 8.05 2.41
CA TRP A 70 -3.61 7.39 1.13
C TRP A 70 -4.09 8.35 0.04
N HIS A 71 -3.46 8.26 -1.11
CA HIS A 71 -3.85 9.04 -2.29
C HIS A 71 -4.11 8.10 -3.44
N SER A 72 -5.25 8.29 -4.09
CA SER A 72 -5.63 7.49 -5.24
C SER A 72 -4.87 7.96 -6.47
N VAL A 73 -4.32 7.03 -7.20
CA VAL A 73 -3.60 7.31 -8.45
C VAL A 73 -4.24 6.48 -9.55
N ARG A 74 -4.68 7.17 -10.60
CA ARG A 74 -5.24 6.47 -11.75
C ARG A 74 -4.12 6.05 -12.68
N LEU A 75 -4.11 4.76 -13.01
CA LEU A 75 -3.10 4.19 -13.88
C LEU A 75 -3.62 4.07 -15.30
N GLY A 76 -2.77 4.40 -16.27
CA GLY A 76 -3.06 4.14 -17.67
C GLY A 76 -4.23 4.93 -18.25
N SER A 77 -4.52 6.03 -17.72
CA SER A 77 -5.65 6.90 -18.12
C SER A 77 -6.12 6.74 -19.55
#